data_67d9dfd250c995b17de59949393186a3
#
_entry.id   67d9dfd250c995b17de59949393186a3
#
_cell.length_a   1.000
_cell.length_b   1.000
_cell.length_c   1.000
_cell.angle_alpha   90.00
_cell.angle_beta   90.00
_cell.angle_gamma   90.00
#
_symmetry.space_group_name_H-M   'P 1'
#
loop_
_entity.id
_entity.type
_entity.pdbx_description
1 polymer ?
#
loop_
_entity_poly.entity_id
_entity_poly.type
_entity_poly.pdbx_seq_one_letter_code
_entity_poly.pdbx_strand_id
1 'polypeptide(L)'
;MRAVPLTLLLSLSAMPLLAQGNCFPSKSSNEADLFAHFSVPLAFSPAQSPWAEQPGTIQIGVEAALIPDASDEIATPTTCRPGKGPENVNILPGLVRPRLAIGLTDGIVLEMSWTPPIRVSGVKANLWSFAVSRTVPINPNGGTFFGRLHATFGSLHAPFTCPDKALQDPLSECFQGTRSDDRYSPNIYGVELGFGFPMAHGALRPYLGGGYNILHPRFQVNFTNAADSTDRRKVEVNLHRWVVFGGVTVAATPNLSLSGELYSAPSDLITARARVSLKFGGRARR
;
A
#
# COMPACT_ATOMS: atom_id res chain seq x y z
N MET A 1 76.87 25.50 -9.74
CA MET A 1 75.44 25.71 -9.85
C MET A 1 74.75 24.39 -9.93
N ARG A 2 74.07 23.92 -8.87
CA ARG A 2 73.36 22.64 -8.83
C ARG A 2 71.86 22.92 -8.92
N ALA A 3 71.20 22.44 -9.96
CA ALA A 3 69.75 22.49 -10.14
C ALA A 3 69.08 21.45 -9.28
N VAL A 4 68.10 21.85 -8.44
CA VAL A 4 67.25 20.96 -7.63
C VAL A 4 65.97 20.75 -8.45
N PRO A 5 65.56 19.51 -8.73
CA PRO A 5 64.27 19.27 -9.40
C PRO A 5 63.17 19.36 -8.36
N LEU A 6 62.23 20.25 -8.60
CA LEU A 6 60.98 20.45 -7.86
C LEU A 6 59.98 19.36 -8.27
N THR A 7 59.87 18.27 -7.52
CA THR A 7 58.88 17.22 -7.75
C THR A 7 57.55 17.66 -7.13
N LEU A 8 56.61 18.05 -8.00
CA LEU A 8 55.24 18.41 -7.63
C LEU A 8 54.45 17.09 -7.37
N LEU A 9 54.27 16.74 -6.08
CA LEU A 9 53.37 15.66 -5.67
C LEU A 9 51.92 16.14 -5.81
N LEU A 10 51.25 15.75 -6.92
CA LEU A 10 49.81 15.80 -7.03
C LEU A 10 49.21 14.71 -6.11
N SER A 11 48.79 15.08 -4.93
CA SER A 11 47.92 14.26 -4.10
C SER A 11 46.51 14.25 -4.72
N LEU A 12 46.19 13.25 -5.53
CA LEU A 12 44.82 12.91 -5.87
C LEU A 12 44.14 12.45 -4.56
N SER A 13 43.41 13.33 -3.93
CA SER A 13 42.42 12.97 -2.93
C SER A 13 41.31 12.18 -3.65
N ALA A 14 41.41 10.86 -3.62
CA ALA A 14 40.32 9.98 -3.96
C ALA A 14 39.20 10.26 -2.95
N MET A 15 38.21 11.09 -3.36
CA MET A 15 36.94 11.17 -2.63
C MET A 15 36.36 9.76 -2.62
N PRO A 16 36.05 9.20 -1.43
CA PRO A 16 35.35 7.94 -1.40
C PRO A 16 34.03 8.15 -2.15
N LEU A 17 33.83 7.48 -3.27
CA LEU A 17 32.50 7.24 -3.83
C LEU A 17 31.74 6.52 -2.69
N LEU A 18 30.92 7.27 -1.96
CA LEU A 18 29.99 6.71 -1.01
C LEU A 18 29.12 5.77 -1.85
N ALA A 19 29.40 4.48 -1.74
CA ALA A 19 28.57 3.45 -2.33
C ALA A 19 27.15 3.71 -1.81
N GLN A 20 26.23 4.04 -2.71
CA GLN A 20 24.81 4.27 -2.38
C GLN A 20 24.22 2.93 -1.93
N GLY A 21 24.49 2.55 -0.67
CA GLY A 21 24.12 1.27 -0.09
C GLY A 21 22.63 1.19 0.21
N ASN A 22 22.10 -0.03 0.24
CA ASN A 22 20.80 -0.29 0.82
C ASN A 22 20.86 -0.04 2.33
N CYS A 23 19.83 0.61 2.87
CA CYS A 23 19.64 0.77 4.31
C CYS A 23 18.54 -0.18 4.78
N PHE A 24 18.79 -0.86 5.89
CA PHE A 24 17.86 -1.81 6.51
C PHE A 24 17.57 -1.31 7.93
N PRO A 25 16.55 -0.45 8.12
CA PRO A 25 16.23 0.08 9.43
C PRO A 25 15.68 -1.02 10.34
N SER A 26 15.75 -0.81 11.66
CA SER A 26 15.13 -1.72 12.61
C SER A 26 13.61 -1.73 12.45
N LYS A 27 12.96 -2.83 12.87
CA LYS A 27 11.49 -2.95 12.81
C LYS A 27 10.75 -2.01 13.76
N SER A 28 11.46 -1.34 14.67
CA SER A 28 10.96 -0.35 15.62
C SER A 28 11.44 1.06 15.30
N SER A 29 11.89 1.34 14.08
CA SER A 29 12.28 2.67 13.64
C SER A 29 11.10 3.42 13.05
N ASN A 30 11.20 4.75 12.99
CA ASN A 30 10.17 5.58 12.34
C ASN A 30 9.97 5.19 10.87
N GLU A 31 11.03 4.81 10.16
CA GLU A 31 10.93 4.33 8.77
C GLU A 31 10.08 3.06 8.68
N ALA A 32 10.20 2.15 9.64
CA ALA A 32 9.42 0.93 9.68
C ALA A 32 7.93 1.22 9.95
N ASP A 33 7.65 2.11 10.88
CA ASP A 33 6.29 2.53 11.22
C ASP A 33 5.66 3.31 10.06
N LEU A 34 6.40 4.19 9.40
CA LEU A 34 5.95 4.88 8.20
C LEU A 34 5.62 3.90 7.06
N PHE A 35 6.44 2.88 6.86
CA PHE A 35 6.20 1.87 5.84
C PHE A 35 4.99 1.00 6.15
N ALA A 36 4.75 0.66 7.42
CA ALA A 36 3.54 -0.01 7.86
C ALA A 36 2.31 0.87 7.64
N HIS A 37 2.42 2.16 8.02
CA HIS A 37 1.37 3.16 7.84
C HIS A 37 0.88 3.25 6.39
N PHE A 38 1.78 3.23 5.41
CA PHE A 38 1.39 3.24 3.99
C PHE A 38 0.99 1.87 3.45
N SER A 39 1.58 0.79 3.93
CA SER A 39 1.27 -0.55 3.42
C SER A 39 -0.14 -1.01 3.80
N VAL A 40 -0.60 -0.71 5.03
CA VAL A 40 -1.89 -1.19 5.53
C VAL A 40 -3.07 -0.71 4.68
N PRO A 41 -3.21 0.58 4.30
CA PRO A 41 -4.27 1.03 3.39
C PRO A 41 -4.18 0.42 1.99
N LEU A 42 -2.98 0.06 1.54
CA LEU A 42 -2.76 -0.55 0.22
C LEU A 42 -3.04 -2.06 0.20
N ALA A 43 -3.15 -2.71 1.36
CA ALA A 43 -3.49 -4.13 1.43
C ALA A 43 -4.83 -4.41 0.73
N PHE A 44 -4.92 -5.56 0.07
CA PHE A 44 -6.12 -5.95 -0.67
C PHE A 44 -7.09 -6.67 0.25
N SER A 45 -7.83 -5.94 1.09
CA SER A 45 -8.84 -6.46 2.02
C SER A 45 -10.10 -6.94 1.30
N PRO A 46 -11.03 -7.62 1.98
CA PRO A 46 -12.32 -8.03 1.39
C PRO A 46 -13.13 -6.83 0.88
N ALA A 47 -13.23 -5.76 1.67
CA ALA A 47 -14.01 -4.56 1.40
C ALA A 47 -15.49 -4.83 1.03
N GLN A 48 -15.95 -6.05 1.24
CA GLN A 48 -17.31 -6.54 1.00
C GLN A 48 -17.53 -7.81 1.82
N SER A 49 -18.77 -8.02 2.27
CA SER A 49 -19.16 -9.27 2.93
C SER A 49 -18.89 -10.46 2.03
N PRO A 50 -18.19 -11.49 2.52
CA PRO A 50 -17.98 -12.70 1.77
C PRO A 50 -19.31 -13.41 1.54
N TRP A 51 -19.55 -13.79 0.31
CA TRP A 51 -20.72 -14.56 -0.09
C TRP A 51 -20.27 -15.73 -0.96
N ALA A 52 -20.92 -16.87 -0.80
CA ALA A 52 -20.68 -18.01 -1.68
C ALA A 52 -21.21 -17.70 -3.08
N GLU A 53 -20.33 -17.17 -3.94
CA GLU A 53 -20.65 -16.89 -5.32
C GLU A 53 -20.82 -18.19 -6.11
N GLN A 54 -21.81 -18.18 -6.99
CA GLN A 54 -22.03 -19.29 -7.90
C GLN A 54 -20.97 -19.31 -9.02
N PRO A 55 -20.67 -20.48 -9.60
CA PRO A 55 -19.79 -20.56 -10.76
C PRO A 55 -20.28 -19.67 -11.92
N GLY A 56 -19.34 -18.97 -12.55
CA GLY A 56 -19.62 -18.05 -13.66
C GLY A 56 -20.22 -16.70 -13.25
N THR A 57 -20.34 -16.41 -11.96
CA THR A 57 -20.67 -15.05 -11.50
C THR A 57 -19.46 -14.13 -11.72
N ILE A 58 -19.71 -12.98 -12.34
CA ILE A 58 -18.73 -11.91 -12.52
C ILE A 58 -19.19 -10.69 -11.71
N GLN A 59 -18.30 -10.11 -10.95
CA GLN A 59 -18.57 -8.87 -10.20
C GLN A 59 -17.53 -7.83 -10.59
N ILE A 60 -17.99 -6.66 -11.02
CA ILE A 60 -17.15 -5.49 -11.31
C ILE A 60 -17.45 -4.43 -10.28
N GLY A 61 -16.43 -3.79 -9.75
CA GLY A 61 -16.62 -2.75 -8.73
C GLY A 61 -15.50 -1.72 -8.70
N VAL A 62 -15.72 -0.72 -7.87
CA VAL A 62 -14.72 0.29 -7.53
C VAL A 62 -14.63 0.36 -6.02
N GLU A 63 -13.42 0.36 -5.51
CA GLU A 63 -13.09 0.56 -4.10
C GLU A 63 -12.35 1.88 -3.93
N ALA A 64 -12.72 2.61 -2.88
CA ALA A 64 -11.96 3.74 -2.36
C ALA A 64 -11.47 3.39 -0.95
N ALA A 65 -10.19 3.57 -0.69
CA ALA A 65 -9.56 3.41 0.62
C ALA A 65 -8.98 4.75 1.06
N LEU A 66 -9.24 5.15 2.29
CA LEU A 66 -8.63 6.35 2.88
C LEU A 66 -7.21 6.00 3.35
N ILE A 67 -6.30 6.93 3.20
CA ILE A 67 -4.95 6.88 3.76
C ILE A 67 -4.87 8.01 4.78
N PRO A 68 -4.89 7.71 6.09
CA PRO A 68 -4.75 8.73 7.12
C PRO A 68 -3.41 9.45 6.99
N ASP A 69 -3.36 10.70 7.46
CA ASP A 69 -2.10 11.44 7.49
C ASP A 69 -1.12 10.82 8.49
N ALA A 70 0.13 10.70 8.10
CA ALA A 70 1.21 10.30 8.96
C ALA A 70 1.63 11.48 9.84
N SER A 71 1.95 11.23 11.12
CA SER A 71 2.51 12.26 11.99
C SER A 71 3.93 12.64 11.57
N ASP A 72 4.35 13.86 11.88
CA ASP A 72 5.74 14.31 11.63
C ASP A 72 6.77 13.42 12.32
N GLU A 73 6.42 12.81 13.45
CA GLU A 73 7.27 11.87 14.18
C GLU A 73 7.64 10.68 13.31
N ILE A 74 6.66 9.92 12.80
CA ILE A 74 6.93 8.74 11.96
C ILE A 74 7.44 9.12 10.56
N ALA A 75 7.12 10.33 10.07
CA ALA A 75 7.63 10.86 8.81
C ALA A 75 9.10 11.28 8.89
N THR A 76 9.68 11.46 10.11
CA THR A 76 11.07 11.88 10.32
C THR A 76 11.97 10.64 10.38
N PRO A 77 12.90 10.44 9.41
CA PRO A 77 13.81 9.30 9.41
C PRO A 77 14.77 9.32 10.61
N THR A 78 14.94 8.18 11.26
CA THR A 78 15.81 8.04 12.42
C THR A 78 17.08 7.23 12.15
N THR A 79 17.02 6.30 11.21
CA THR A 79 18.11 5.32 10.97
C THR A 79 18.78 5.54 9.61
N CYS A 80 18.00 5.62 8.56
CA CYS A 80 18.55 5.63 7.19
C CYS A 80 18.97 7.02 6.73
N ARG A 81 18.40 8.07 7.31
CA ARG A 81 18.69 9.47 6.99
C ARG A 81 18.62 10.33 8.27
N PRO A 82 19.42 10.03 9.30
CA PRO A 82 19.37 10.75 10.58
C PRO A 82 19.67 12.24 10.38
N GLY A 83 18.94 13.09 11.10
CA GLY A 83 19.07 14.55 11.00
C GLY A 83 18.32 15.21 9.85
N LYS A 84 17.63 14.44 9.00
CA LYS A 84 16.69 14.97 8.05
C LYS A 84 15.37 15.33 8.76
N GLY A 85 14.69 16.39 8.30
CA GLY A 85 13.32 16.71 8.70
C GLY A 85 12.29 15.70 8.14
N PRO A 86 10.99 15.90 8.46
CA PRO A 86 9.93 15.03 8.00
C PRO A 86 9.88 14.91 6.47
N GLU A 87 9.66 13.71 5.97
CA GLU A 87 9.42 13.45 4.55
C GLU A 87 8.04 14.00 4.14
N ASN A 88 7.89 14.39 2.88
CA ASN A 88 6.62 14.87 2.33
C ASN A 88 5.70 13.68 2.01
N VAL A 89 5.02 13.14 3.00
CA VAL A 89 4.28 11.88 2.89
C VAL A 89 2.76 12.04 2.79
N ASN A 90 2.20 13.16 3.29
CA ASN A 90 0.75 13.42 3.33
C ASN A 90 0.23 14.02 2.02
N ILE A 91 0.56 13.37 0.89
CA ILE A 91 0.23 13.84 -0.47
C ILE A 91 -0.87 13.03 -1.14
N LEU A 92 -1.23 11.86 -0.59
CA LEU A 92 -2.24 10.97 -1.13
C LEU A 92 -3.27 10.63 -0.05
N PRO A 93 -4.43 11.34 -0.01
CA PRO A 93 -5.45 11.13 1.03
C PRO A 93 -6.20 9.81 0.87
N GLY A 94 -6.03 9.12 -0.25
CA GLY A 94 -6.69 7.85 -0.48
C GLY A 94 -6.33 7.24 -1.81
N LEU A 95 -6.72 5.99 -1.99
CA LEU A 95 -6.54 5.21 -3.20
C LEU A 95 -7.89 4.76 -3.73
N VAL A 96 -8.12 4.98 -5.03
CA VAL A 96 -9.27 4.42 -5.75
C VAL A 96 -8.77 3.36 -6.70
N ARG A 97 -9.42 2.18 -6.69
CA ARG A 97 -9.04 1.06 -7.55
C ARG A 97 -10.25 0.29 -8.09
N PRO A 98 -10.27 -0.03 -9.38
CA PRO A 98 -11.24 -0.96 -9.95
C PRO A 98 -10.98 -2.38 -9.40
N ARG A 99 -12.04 -3.16 -9.24
CA ARG A 99 -11.99 -4.55 -8.79
C ARG A 99 -12.81 -5.42 -9.73
N LEU A 100 -12.29 -6.60 -10.01
CA LEU A 100 -12.98 -7.67 -10.72
C LEU A 100 -12.97 -8.90 -9.81
N ALA A 101 -14.12 -9.57 -9.67
CA ALA A 101 -14.22 -10.84 -8.97
C ALA A 101 -14.96 -11.86 -9.87
N ILE A 102 -14.51 -13.11 -9.83
CA ILE A 102 -15.06 -14.21 -10.63
C ILE A 102 -15.28 -15.41 -9.72
N GLY A 103 -16.52 -15.88 -9.65
CA GLY A 103 -16.88 -17.15 -9.04
C GLY A 103 -16.41 -18.32 -9.92
N LEU A 104 -15.44 -19.10 -9.42
CA LEU A 104 -14.87 -20.25 -10.16
C LEU A 104 -15.66 -21.54 -9.91
N THR A 105 -15.93 -21.83 -8.65
CA THR A 105 -16.70 -22.97 -8.18
C THR A 105 -17.58 -22.53 -7.02
N ASP A 106 -18.41 -23.42 -6.47
CA ASP A 106 -19.22 -23.11 -5.29
C ASP A 106 -18.34 -22.62 -4.13
N GLY A 107 -18.48 -21.33 -3.81
CA GLY A 107 -17.80 -20.67 -2.73
C GLY A 107 -16.34 -20.28 -2.98
N ILE A 108 -15.73 -20.58 -4.15
CA ILE A 108 -14.39 -20.11 -4.49
C ILE A 108 -14.49 -18.91 -5.41
N VAL A 109 -13.85 -17.80 -5.02
CA VAL A 109 -13.82 -16.54 -5.76
C VAL A 109 -12.37 -16.12 -6.00
N LEU A 110 -12.06 -15.77 -7.24
CA LEU A 110 -10.82 -15.08 -7.61
C LEU A 110 -11.11 -13.60 -7.75
N GLU A 111 -10.31 -12.78 -7.10
CA GLU A 111 -10.39 -11.33 -7.21
C GLU A 111 -9.11 -10.74 -7.77
N MET A 112 -9.24 -9.68 -8.55
CA MET A 112 -8.12 -8.89 -9.04
C MET A 112 -8.46 -7.40 -9.04
N SER A 113 -7.41 -6.59 -8.94
CA SER A 113 -7.50 -5.14 -9.02
C SER A 113 -6.24 -4.59 -9.68
N TRP A 114 -6.39 -3.54 -10.46
CA TRP A 114 -5.27 -2.82 -11.04
C TRP A 114 -5.50 -1.31 -10.91
N THR A 115 -4.59 -0.64 -10.23
CA THR A 115 -4.55 0.83 -10.21
C THR A 115 -3.67 1.28 -11.37
N PRO A 116 -4.24 1.87 -12.43
CA PRO A 116 -3.48 2.28 -13.61
C PRO A 116 -2.54 3.45 -13.28
N PRO A 117 -1.41 3.59 -14.00
CA PRO A 117 -0.37 4.59 -13.72
C PRO A 117 -0.78 6.02 -14.13
N ILE A 118 -1.93 6.48 -13.62
CA ILE A 118 -2.43 7.84 -13.78
C ILE A 118 -1.87 8.68 -12.63
N ARG A 119 -1.40 9.88 -12.93
CA ARG A 119 -0.89 10.82 -11.92
C ARG A 119 -2.04 11.61 -11.30
N VAL A 120 -2.22 11.49 -9.99
CA VAL A 120 -3.22 12.21 -9.21
C VAL A 120 -2.50 12.91 -8.06
N SER A 121 -2.70 14.22 -7.89
CA SER A 121 -2.05 15.03 -6.82
C SER A 121 -0.52 14.86 -6.76
N GLY A 122 0.14 14.63 -7.91
CA GLY A 122 1.59 14.43 -7.97
C GLY A 122 2.04 12.98 -7.74
N VAL A 123 1.14 12.08 -7.31
CA VAL A 123 1.41 10.65 -7.11
C VAL A 123 0.98 9.85 -8.33
N LYS A 124 1.84 8.95 -8.79
CA LYS A 124 1.57 7.99 -9.86
C LYS A 124 1.61 6.59 -9.28
N ALA A 125 0.45 5.94 -9.17
CA ALA A 125 0.33 4.57 -8.67
C ALA A 125 0.23 3.59 -9.83
N ASN A 126 0.95 2.47 -9.74
CA ASN A 126 0.81 1.30 -10.62
C ASN A 126 0.83 0.06 -9.73
N LEU A 127 -0.34 -0.33 -9.26
CA LEU A 127 -0.50 -1.41 -8.28
C LEU A 127 -1.39 -2.50 -8.84
N TRP A 128 -0.95 -3.74 -8.66
CA TRP A 128 -1.72 -4.95 -8.91
C TRP A 128 -2.05 -5.62 -7.60
N SER A 129 -3.27 -6.07 -7.46
CA SER A 129 -3.71 -6.84 -6.31
C SER A 129 -4.49 -8.06 -6.77
N PHE A 130 -4.27 -9.18 -6.07
CA PHE A 130 -4.94 -10.45 -6.33
C PHE A 130 -5.40 -11.05 -5.01
N ALA A 131 -6.50 -11.79 -5.06
CA ALA A 131 -6.92 -12.61 -3.96
C ALA A 131 -7.65 -13.85 -4.45
N VAL A 132 -7.57 -14.90 -3.66
CA VAL A 132 -8.42 -16.08 -3.77
C VAL A 132 -9.09 -16.28 -2.41
N SER A 133 -10.40 -16.48 -2.42
CA SER A 133 -11.17 -16.73 -1.22
C SER A 133 -12.03 -17.98 -1.37
N ARG A 134 -12.27 -18.63 -0.23
CA ARG A 134 -13.26 -19.70 -0.13
C ARG A 134 -14.24 -19.36 0.97
N THR A 135 -15.52 -19.41 0.63
CA THR A 135 -16.63 -19.14 1.54
C THR A 135 -17.45 -20.43 1.72
N VAL A 136 -17.70 -20.80 2.96
CA VAL A 136 -18.52 -21.96 3.31
C VAL A 136 -19.69 -21.51 4.19
N PRO A 137 -20.93 -22.03 3.97
CA PRO A 137 -22.05 -21.81 4.86
C PRO A 137 -21.80 -22.54 6.19
N ILE A 138 -22.11 -21.89 7.32
CA ILE A 138 -21.95 -22.48 8.68
C ILE A 138 -23.28 -22.81 9.35
N ASN A 139 -24.38 -22.27 8.85
CA ASN A 139 -25.72 -22.54 9.36
C ASN A 139 -26.80 -22.37 8.29
N PRO A 140 -28.01 -22.94 8.50
CA PRO A 140 -29.15 -22.80 7.59
C PRO A 140 -29.62 -21.35 7.41
N ASN A 141 -29.36 -20.46 8.38
CA ASN A 141 -29.75 -19.06 8.36
C ASN A 141 -28.83 -18.19 7.49
N GLY A 142 -27.88 -18.80 6.76
CA GLY A 142 -27.02 -18.13 5.78
C GLY A 142 -25.75 -17.53 6.37
N GLY A 143 -25.41 -17.79 7.63
CA GLY A 143 -24.10 -17.44 8.18
C GLY A 143 -22.99 -18.11 7.38
N THR A 144 -21.90 -17.39 7.13
CA THR A 144 -20.77 -17.86 6.32
C THR A 144 -19.46 -17.70 7.07
N PHE A 145 -18.55 -18.65 6.87
CA PHE A 145 -17.13 -18.52 7.21
C PHE A 145 -16.34 -18.38 5.92
N PHE A 146 -15.30 -17.58 5.93
CA PHE A 146 -14.40 -17.47 4.79
C PHE A 146 -12.94 -17.48 5.19
N GLY A 147 -12.12 -18.02 4.29
CA GLY A 147 -10.68 -17.87 4.29
C GLY A 147 -10.24 -17.20 2.99
N ARG A 148 -9.24 -16.32 3.07
CA ARG A 148 -8.77 -15.54 1.93
C ARG A 148 -7.25 -15.39 1.96
N LEU A 149 -6.62 -15.58 0.80
CA LEU A 149 -5.22 -15.24 0.55
C LEU A 149 -5.19 -14.05 -0.38
N HIS A 150 -4.30 -13.11 -0.12
CA HIS A 150 -4.18 -11.93 -0.99
C HIS A 150 -2.74 -11.48 -1.16
N ALA A 151 -2.49 -10.74 -2.24
CA ALA A 151 -1.23 -10.08 -2.50
C ALA A 151 -1.45 -8.72 -3.16
N THR A 152 -0.57 -7.74 -2.87
CA THR A 152 -0.49 -6.45 -3.55
C THR A 152 0.97 -6.14 -3.86
N PHE A 153 1.26 -5.79 -5.11
CA PHE A 153 2.59 -5.42 -5.58
C PHE A 153 2.53 -4.33 -6.65
N GLY A 154 3.69 -3.76 -6.96
CA GLY A 154 3.82 -2.65 -7.88
C GLY A 154 4.56 -1.48 -7.26
N SER A 155 4.22 -0.26 -7.66
CA SER A 155 4.89 0.93 -7.13
C SER A 155 4.02 2.18 -7.16
N LEU A 156 4.34 3.08 -6.23
CA LEU A 156 3.91 4.47 -6.23
C LEU A 156 5.13 5.35 -6.49
N HIS A 157 4.98 6.37 -7.32
CA HIS A 157 5.99 7.36 -7.60
C HIS A 157 5.49 8.73 -7.14
N ALA A 158 6.30 9.43 -6.34
CA ALA A 158 5.94 10.74 -5.81
C ALA A 158 7.17 11.49 -5.30
N PRO A 159 7.08 12.82 -5.11
CA PRO A 159 8.16 13.63 -4.55
C PRO A 159 8.13 13.58 -3.02
N PHE A 160 8.41 12.41 -2.44
CA PHE A 160 8.43 12.24 -0.99
C PHE A 160 9.61 12.97 -0.35
N THR A 161 10.80 12.83 -0.96
CA THR A 161 12.06 13.35 -0.42
C THR A 161 12.27 14.82 -0.73
N CYS A 162 12.06 15.23 -1.99
CA CYS A 162 12.31 16.57 -2.49
C CYS A 162 11.07 17.15 -3.19
N PRO A 163 10.06 17.61 -2.42
CA PRO A 163 8.94 18.38 -2.98
C PRO A 163 9.39 19.78 -3.43
N ASP A 164 8.56 20.45 -4.21
CA ASP A 164 8.87 21.79 -4.76
C ASP A 164 9.28 22.82 -3.68
N LYS A 165 8.71 22.73 -2.47
CA LYS A 165 9.07 23.62 -1.35
C LYS A 165 10.51 23.39 -0.88
N ALA A 166 10.97 22.13 -0.84
CA ALA A 166 12.31 21.80 -0.38
C ALA A 166 13.41 22.28 -1.34
N LEU A 167 13.09 22.50 -2.63
CA LEU A 167 14.03 23.04 -3.61
C LEU A 167 14.37 24.51 -3.36
N GLN A 168 13.53 25.23 -2.62
CA GLN A 168 13.65 26.64 -2.32
C GLN A 168 14.20 26.89 -0.89
N ASP A 169 14.29 25.86 -0.06
CA ASP A 169 14.77 25.95 1.31
C ASP A 169 16.30 25.75 1.37
N PRO A 170 17.08 26.78 1.75
CA PRO A 170 18.54 26.68 1.83
C PRO A 170 19.05 25.65 2.84
N LEU A 171 18.23 25.25 3.80
CA LEU A 171 18.56 24.21 4.80
C LEU A 171 18.26 22.80 4.32
N SER A 172 17.55 22.66 3.20
CA SER A 172 17.18 21.37 2.62
C SER A 172 18.35 20.78 1.82
N GLU A 173 18.55 19.47 1.91
CA GLU A 173 19.46 18.71 1.02
C GLU A 173 19.06 18.80 -0.47
N CYS A 174 17.80 19.18 -0.73
CA CYS A 174 17.21 19.34 -2.05
C CYS A 174 17.43 20.74 -2.64
N PHE A 175 18.02 21.68 -1.88
CA PHE A 175 18.18 23.07 -2.30
C PHE A 175 18.84 23.19 -3.67
N GLN A 176 18.20 23.92 -4.59
CA GLN A 176 18.64 24.10 -5.99
C GLN A 176 18.85 22.79 -6.78
N GLY A 177 18.37 21.67 -6.27
CA GLY A 177 18.38 20.38 -6.97
C GLY A 177 17.13 20.16 -7.82
N THR A 178 16.82 18.90 -8.10
CA THR A 178 15.64 18.49 -8.85
C THR A 178 14.54 17.98 -7.92
N ARG A 179 13.29 18.17 -8.32
CA ARG A 179 12.15 17.52 -7.68
C ARG A 179 12.33 16.00 -7.75
N SER A 180 12.11 15.30 -6.64
CA SER A 180 12.28 13.86 -6.62
C SER A 180 11.13 13.12 -7.34
N ASP A 181 11.44 11.95 -7.88
CA ASP A 181 10.50 10.95 -8.36
C ASP A 181 10.80 9.63 -7.63
N ASP A 182 10.59 9.69 -6.31
CA ASP A 182 10.87 8.56 -5.42
C ASP A 182 9.90 7.42 -5.69
N ARG A 183 10.36 6.20 -5.47
CA ARG A 183 9.59 4.99 -5.70
C ARG A 183 9.33 4.25 -4.40
N TYR A 184 8.05 4.06 -4.07
CA TYR A 184 7.61 3.19 -2.99
C TYR A 184 6.94 1.92 -3.56
N SER A 185 7.36 0.74 -3.11
CA SER A 185 6.81 -0.56 -3.50
C SER A 185 6.32 -1.30 -2.25
N PRO A 186 5.01 -1.50 -2.06
CA PRO A 186 4.45 -2.05 -0.82
C PRO A 186 4.75 -3.54 -0.61
N ASN A 187 4.66 -4.38 -1.66
CA ASN A 187 4.90 -5.83 -1.65
C ASN A 187 4.25 -6.52 -0.44
N ILE A 188 2.93 -6.63 -0.46
CA ILE A 188 2.10 -7.13 0.64
C ILE A 188 1.59 -8.52 0.30
N TYR A 189 1.64 -9.43 1.26
CA TYR A 189 1.03 -10.75 1.21
C TYR A 189 0.26 -10.97 2.49
N GLY A 190 -0.90 -11.61 2.43
CA GLY A 190 -1.70 -11.82 3.63
C GLY A 190 -2.63 -13.01 3.56
N VAL A 191 -3.01 -13.45 4.76
CA VAL A 191 -4.07 -14.43 4.98
C VAL A 191 -5.10 -13.80 5.90
N GLU A 192 -6.37 -13.99 5.56
CA GLU A 192 -7.51 -13.44 6.28
C GLU A 192 -8.55 -14.54 6.52
N LEU A 193 -9.18 -14.51 7.68
CA LEU A 193 -10.29 -15.36 8.08
C LEU A 193 -11.41 -14.48 8.64
N GLY A 194 -12.65 -14.89 8.45
CA GLY A 194 -13.75 -14.11 9.00
C GLY A 194 -15.12 -14.76 8.81
N PHE A 195 -16.11 -14.05 9.29
CA PHE A 195 -17.50 -14.47 9.31
C PHE A 195 -18.38 -13.39 8.68
N GLY A 196 -19.40 -13.84 7.96
CA GLY A 196 -20.47 -12.99 7.41
C GLY A 196 -21.83 -13.45 7.90
N PHE A 197 -22.73 -12.50 8.18
CA PHE A 197 -24.04 -12.76 8.74
C PHE A 197 -25.11 -12.03 7.91
N PRO A 198 -25.96 -12.73 7.15
CA PRO A 198 -27.04 -12.08 6.44
C PRO A 198 -28.16 -11.66 7.42
N MET A 199 -28.61 -10.45 7.28
CA MET A 199 -29.75 -9.87 8.00
C MET A 199 -30.75 -9.31 6.99
N ALA A 200 -31.98 -8.98 7.46
CA ALA A 200 -33.03 -8.39 6.63
C ALA A 200 -33.23 -9.14 5.31
N HIS A 201 -33.42 -10.47 5.41
CA HIS A 201 -33.55 -11.37 4.24
C HIS A 201 -32.39 -11.27 3.24
N GLY A 202 -31.18 -10.98 3.74
CA GLY A 202 -29.95 -10.90 2.96
C GLY A 202 -29.68 -9.53 2.31
N ALA A 203 -30.53 -8.54 2.56
CA ALA A 203 -30.29 -7.18 2.07
C ALA A 203 -29.12 -6.50 2.83
N LEU A 204 -28.95 -6.82 4.12
CA LEU A 204 -27.86 -6.32 4.95
C LEU A 204 -26.95 -7.49 5.33
N ARG A 205 -25.63 -7.34 5.13
CA ARG A 205 -24.65 -8.40 5.35
C ARG A 205 -23.44 -7.85 6.11
N PRO A 206 -23.53 -7.73 7.45
CA PRO A 206 -22.36 -7.43 8.26
C PRO A 206 -21.36 -8.58 8.20
N TYR A 207 -20.09 -8.25 8.37
CA TYR A 207 -18.98 -9.20 8.44
C TYR A 207 -17.87 -8.67 9.34
N LEU A 208 -17.10 -9.58 9.86
CA LEU A 208 -15.93 -9.28 10.67
C LEU A 208 -14.88 -10.37 10.48
N GLY A 209 -13.62 -10.00 10.70
CA GLY A 209 -12.52 -10.95 10.56
C GLY A 209 -11.21 -10.39 11.06
N GLY A 210 -10.20 -11.21 10.89
CA GLY A 210 -8.82 -10.84 11.18
C GLY A 210 -7.88 -11.59 10.26
N GLY A 211 -6.61 -11.19 10.29
CA GLY A 211 -5.62 -11.78 9.41
C GLY A 211 -4.20 -11.43 9.82
N TYR A 212 -3.29 -11.83 8.96
CA TYR A 212 -1.87 -11.62 9.13
C TYR A 212 -1.24 -11.21 7.81
N ASN A 213 -0.60 -10.04 7.81
CA ASN A 213 0.08 -9.47 6.66
C ASN A 213 1.60 -9.56 6.83
N ILE A 214 2.26 -10.02 5.77
CA ILE A 214 3.70 -9.95 5.57
C ILE A 214 3.95 -8.78 4.62
N LEU A 215 4.69 -7.78 5.07
CA LEU A 215 4.97 -6.56 4.35
C LEU A 215 6.46 -6.52 4.03
N HIS A 216 6.80 -6.38 2.76
CA HIS A 216 8.18 -6.19 2.29
C HIS A 216 8.31 -4.85 1.56
N PRO A 217 7.99 -3.73 2.22
CA PRO A 217 8.06 -2.42 1.60
C PRO A 217 9.49 -2.05 1.22
N ARG A 218 9.60 -1.39 0.08
CA ARG A 218 10.86 -0.86 -0.46
C ARG A 218 10.65 0.57 -0.88
N PHE A 219 11.54 1.42 -0.45
CA PHE A 219 11.57 2.82 -0.86
C PHE A 219 12.90 3.11 -1.55
N GLN A 220 12.86 3.77 -2.69
CA GLN A 220 14.02 4.22 -3.41
C GLN A 220 13.94 5.72 -3.62
N VAL A 221 14.91 6.43 -3.08
CA VAL A 221 15.13 7.85 -3.33
C VAL A 221 15.52 8.05 -4.79
N ASN A 222 15.07 9.13 -5.39
CA ASN A 222 15.48 9.48 -6.76
C ASN A 222 15.39 11.02 -6.96
N PHE A 223 16.46 11.72 -6.61
CA PHE A 223 16.62 13.15 -6.91
C PHE A 223 18.10 13.48 -7.23
N THR A 224 18.32 14.58 -7.92
CA THR A 224 19.66 15.12 -8.18
C THR A 224 19.83 16.42 -7.40
N ASN A 225 20.91 16.54 -6.63
CA ASN A 225 21.21 17.73 -5.85
C ASN A 225 21.88 18.84 -6.71
N ALA A 226 22.13 19.99 -6.11
CA ALA A 226 22.78 21.13 -6.78
C ALA A 226 24.19 20.85 -7.30
N ALA A 227 24.87 19.81 -6.77
CA ALA A 227 26.18 19.35 -7.22
C ALA A 227 26.12 18.30 -8.35
N ASP A 228 24.96 18.14 -8.99
CA ASP A 228 24.68 17.16 -10.04
C ASP A 228 24.90 15.68 -9.59
N SER A 229 24.82 15.43 -8.31
CA SER A 229 24.89 14.09 -7.74
C SER A 229 23.48 13.52 -7.53
N THR A 230 23.20 12.36 -8.13
CA THR A 230 21.90 11.69 -8.00
C THR A 230 21.91 10.74 -6.80
N ASP A 231 21.00 10.96 -5.84
CA ASP A 231 20.74 10.02 -4.75
C ASP A 231 19.77 8.93 -5.21
N ARG A 232 20.18 7.67 -5.06
CA ARG A 232 19.40 6.47 -5.38
C ARG A 232 19.40 5.46 -4.24
N ARG A 233 19.59 5.93 -3.02
CA ARG A 233 19.57 5.06 -1.83
C ARG A 233 18.26 4.31 -1.73
N LYS A 234 18.34 3.08 -1.25
CA LYS A 234 17.17 2.24 -1.01
C LYS A 234 17.02 1.98 0.48
N VAL A 235 15.78 1.99 0.92
CA VAL A 235 15.38 1.62 2.29
C VAL A 235 14.46 0.42 2.16
N GLU A 236 14.78 -0.65 2.88
CA GLU A 236 14.01 -1.91 2.83
C GLU A 236 13.81 -2.42 4.26
N VAL A 237 12.60 -2.89 4.55
CA VAL A 237 12.29 -3.52 5.84
C VAL A 237 11.31 -4.67 5.64
N ASN A 238 11.37 -5.67 6.50
CA ASN A 238 10.44 -6.80 6.51
C ASN A 238 9.59 -6.72 7.79
N LEU A 239 8.30 -6.51 7.63
CA LEU A 239 7.36 -6.31 8.71
C LEU A 239 6.28 -7.39 8.70
N HIS A 240 5.72 -7.66 9.85
CA HIS A 240 4.63 -8.59 10.07
C HIS A 240 3.55 -7.88 10.87
N ARG A 241 2.31 -7.89 10.41
CA ARG A 241 1.21 -7.18 11.06
C ARG A 241 -0.03 -8.05 11.18
N TRP A 242 -0.52 -8.16 12.41
CA TRP A 242 -1.87 -8.61 12.64
C TRP A 242 -2.84 -7.54 12.18
N VAL A 243 -3.93 -7.97 11.58
CA VAL A 243 -4.99 -7.08 11.13
C VAL A 243 -6.33 -7.57 11.61
N VAL A 244 -7.22 -6.61 11.87
CA VAL A 244 -8.62 -6.87 12.15
C VAL A 244 -9.46 -6.01 11.21
N PHE A 245 -10.60 -6.52 10.80
CA PHE A 245 -11.50 -5.76 9.94
C PHE A 245 -12.95 -6.09 10.23
N GLY A 246 -13.80 -5.16 9.91
CA GLY A 246 -15.23 -5.35 10.00
C GLY A 246 -15.96 -4.36 9.10
N GLY A 247 -17.09 -4.78 8.59
CA GLY A 247 -17.83 -3.95 7.66
C GLY A 247 -19.25 -4.42 7.45
N VAL A 248 -19.91 -3.74 6.54
CA VAL A 248 -21.27 -4.07 6.13
C VAL A 248 -21.42 -3.93 4.63
N THR A 249 -22.13 -4.87 4.00
CA THR A 249 -22.57 -4.80 2.63
C THR A 249 -24.08 -4.67 2.57
N VAL A 250 -24.57 -3.70 1.81
CA VAL A 250 -25.98 -3.49 1.51
C VAL A 250 -26.25 -3.90 0.08
N ALA A 251 -27.13 -4.85 -0.13
CA ALA A 251 -27.65 -5.20 -1.46
C ALA A 251 -28.75 -4.18 -1.83
N ALA A 252 -28.37 -3.11 -2.53
CA ALA A 252 -29.32 -2.09 -2.98
C ALA A 252 -30.30 -2.61 -4.04
N THR A 253 -29.81 -3.52 -4.88
CA THR A 253 -30.63 -4.32 -5.82
C THR A 253 -30.06 -5.74 -5.89
N PRO A 254 -30.71 -6.69 -6.56
CA PRO A 254 -30.12 -8.04 -6.76
C PRO A 254 -28.72 -8.04 -7.39
N ASN A 255 -28.39 -7.00 -8.15
CA ASN A 255 -27.15 -6.90 -8.88
C ASN A 255 -26.22 -5.79 -8.37
N LEU A 256 -26.69 -4.83 -7.58
CA LEU A 256 -25.90 -3.71 -7.06
C LEU A 256 -25.71 -3.85 -5.57
N SER A 257 -24.48 -3.77 -5.12
CA SER A 257 -24.10 -3.73 -3.71
C SER A 257 -23.22 -2.53 -3.38
N LEU A 258 -23.43 -2.00 -2.16
CA LEU A 258 -22.61 -0.97 -1.54
C LEU A 258 -22.01 -1.54 -0.27
N SER A 259 -20.75 -1.25 -0.01
CA SER A 259 -20.07 -1.77 1.17
C SER A 259 -19.22 -0.69 1.84
N GLY A 260 -19.14 -0.77 3.16
CA GLY A 260 -18.21 -0.01 3.99
C GLY A 260 -17.42 -0.97 4.88
N GLU A 261 -16.13 -0.71 5.06
CA GLU A 261 -15.21 -1.52 5.88
C GLU A 261 -14.30 -0.60 6.68
N LEU A 262 -14.06 -0.96 7.94
CA LEU A 262 -12.91 -0.49 8.71
C LEU A 262 -11.87 -1.62 8.71
N TYR A 263 -10.64 -1.30 8.37
CA TYR A 263 -9.50 -2.22 8.35
C TYR A 263 -8.38 -1.64 9.20
N SER A 264 -7.89 -2.38 10.15
CA SER A 264 -6.91 -1.90 11.12
C SER A 264 -5.74 -2.87 11.27
N ALA A 265 -4.54 -2.33 11.27
CA ALA A 265 -3.41 -2.93 11.97
C ALA A 265 -3.28 -2.18 13.31
N PRO A 266 -3.66 -2.80 14.44
CA PRO A 266 -3.82 -2.07 15.71
C PRO A 266 -2.56 -1.37 16.20
N SER A 267 -1.37 -1.82 15.76
CA SER A 267 -0.08 -1.19 16.07
C SER A 267 0.22 0.05 15.22
N ASP A 268 -0.47 0.26 14.10
CA ASP A 268 -0.08 1.28 13.13
C ASP A 268 -1.24 2.27 12.85
N LEU A 269 -2.38 1.78 12.33
CA LEU A 269 -3.48 2.67 11.97
C LEU A 269 -4.81 1.93 11.74
N ILE A 270 -5.87 2.74 11.58
CA ILE A 270 -7.18 2.32 11.08
C ILE A 270 -7.45 3.05 9.77
N THR A 271 -7.88 2.32 8.74
CA THR A 271 -8.31 2.87 7.46
C THR A 271 -9.77 2.53 7.19
N ALA A 272 -10.49 3.46 6.58
CA ALA A 272 -11.86 3.24 6.11
C ALA A 272 -11.86 2.97 4.61
N ARG A 273 -12.76 2.08 4.19
CA ARG A 273 -12.93 1.70 2.78
C ARG A 273 -14.39 1.71 2.41
N ALA A 274 -14.66 2.08 1.18
CA ALA A 274 -15.97 1.98 0.57
C ALA A 274 -15.86 1.25 -0.77
N ARG A 275 -16.86 0.43 -1.11
CA ARG A 275 -16.91 -0.30 -2.38
C ARG A 275 -18.31 -0.26 -2.95
N VAL A 276 -18.38 -0.03 -4.26
CA VAL A 276 -19.58 -0.21 -5.08
C VAL A 276 -19.31 -1.34 -6.04
N SER A 277 -20.25 -2.27 -6.18
CA SER A 277 -20.09 -3.45 -7.05
C SER A 277 -21.36 -3.78 -7.81
N LEU A 278 -21.19 -4.15 -9.08
CA LEU A 278 -22.21 -4.68 -9.95
C LEU A 278 -21.94 -6.16 -10.25
N LYS A 279 -22.96 -6.99 -10.11
CA LYS A 279 -22.92 -8.43 -10.30
C LYS A 279 -23.60 -8.83 -11.60
N PHE A 280 -22.98 -9.72 -12.33
CA PHE A 280 -23.47 -10.26 -13.60
C PHE A 280 -23.37 -11.79 -13.59
N GLY A 281 -24.27 -12.46 -14.31
CA GLY A 281 -24.27 -13.92 -14.41
C GLY A 281 -24.69 -14.59 -13.09
N GLY A 282 -24.38 -15.86 -12.99
CA GLY A 282 -24.89 -16.75 -11.94
C GLY A 282 -26.22 -17.36 -12.35
N ARG A 283 -26.28 -18.68 -12.44
CA ARG A 283 -27.56 -19.38 -12.65
C ARG A 283 -28.39 -19.21 -11.37
N ALA A 284 -29.60 -18.63 -11.50
CA ALA A 284 -30.56 -18.72 -10.44
C ALA A 284 -30.76 -20.23 -10.14
N ARG A 285 -30.43 -20.69 -8.93
CA ARG A 285 -30.93 -22.01 -8.49
C ARG A 285 -32.46 -21.91 -8.51
N ARG A 286 -33.07 -22.62 -9.45
CA ARG A 286 -34.51 -22.91 -9.44
C ARG A 286 -34.79 -23.91 -8.33
#